data_05f7c60428cf4b52d24b42276daea579
#
_entry.id   05f7c60428cf4b52d24b42276daea579
#
_cell.length_a   1.000
_cell.length_b   1.000
_cell.length_c   1.000
_cell.angle_alpha   90.00
_cell.angle_beta   90.00
_cell.angle_gamma   90.00
#
_symmetry.space_group_name_H-M   'P 1'
#
loop_
_entity.id
_entity.type
_entity.pdbx_description
1 polymer ?
#
loop_
_entity_poly.entity_id
_entity_poly.type
_entity_poly.pdbx_seq_one_letter_code
_entity_poly.pdbx_strand_id
1 'polypeptide(L)'
;MVIAKSNFRDEEYLHPKEEFLRNGHEVITASSTLKESIGRFGTKVTPDIDYKELTTDDFDALVFVGGGGASEYFDSSLAHGLAREAYRNGKVVSAICIAPVILSKAGLLQGKKATVFPDGENDLIKGGAFYTGNPVEVDDRIVTGNGPDAARDFAKKVMEQLK
;
A
#
# COMPACT_ATOMS: atom_id res chain seq x y z
N MET A 1 -7.81 1.80 0.86
CA MET A 1 -6.47 2.44 0.90
C MET A 1 -6.12 2.77 2.34
N VAL A 2 -4.97 2.33 2.83
CA VAL A 2 -4.49 2.59 4.20
C VAL A 2 -3.49 3.72 4.15
N ILE A 3 -3.77 4.81 4.84
CA ILE A 3 -2.89 5.98 4.97
C ILE A 3 -2.44 6.14 6.42
N ALA A 4 -1.25 6.72 6.62
CA ALA A 4 -0.83 7.14 7.95
C ALA A 4 -1.68 8.30 8.47
N LYS A 5 -1.82 8.42 9.79
CA LYS A 5 -2.52 9.56 10.41
C LYS A 5 -1.87 10.90 10.11
N SER A 6 -0.57 10.91 9.79
CA SER A 6 0.19 12.09 9.41
C SER A 6 1.35 11.73 8.48
N ASN A 7 1.76 12.68 7.65
CA ASN A 7 2.92 12.55 6.78
C ASN A 7 2.85 11.38 5.78
N PHE A 8 1.63 11.03 5.32
CA PHE A 8 1.49 10.19 4.14
C PHE A 8 1.88 10.99 2.88
N ARG A 9 2.32 10.31 1.84
CA ARG A 9 2.67 10.99 0.59
C ARG A 9 1.40 11.30 -0.21
N ASP A 10 1.14 12.58 -0.42
CA ASP A 10 -0.10 13.09 -1.00
C ASP A 10 -0.40 12.50 -2.37
N GLU A 11 0.56 12.51 -3.29
CA GLU A 11 0.40 12.00 -4.66
C GLU A 11 0.16 10.49 -4.70
N GLU A 12 0.72 9.75 -3.76
CA GLU A 12 0.57 8.30 -3.68
C GLU A 12 -0.80 7.87 -3.13
N TYR A 13 -1.52 8.79 -2.52
CA TYR A 13 -2.92 8.62 -2.15
C TYR A 13 -3.84 9.17 -3.24
N LEU A 14 -3.64 10.44 -3.66
CA LEU A 14 -4.54 11.14 -4.56
C LEU A 14 -4.57 10.54 -5.97
N HIS A 15 -3.41 10.29 -6.57
CA HIS A 15 -3.34 9.77 -7.93
C HIS A 15 -3.94 8.37 -8.08
N PRO A 16 -3.60 7.37 -7.23
CA PRO A 16 -4.25 6.08 -7.30
C PRO A 16 -5.74 6.15 -7.01
N LYS A 17 -6.17 6.94 -6.03
CA LYS A 17 -7.59 7.12 -5.72
C LYS A 17 -8.36 7.67 -6.93
N GLU A 18 -7.82 8.69 -7.59
CA GLU A 18 -8.40 9.26 -8.81
C GLU A 18 -8.53 8.21 -9.92
N GLU A 19 -7.48 7.41 -10.14
CA GLU A 19 -7.50 6.34 -11.16
C GLU A 19 -8.55 5.28 -10.84
N PHE A 20 -8.64 4.84 -9.58
CA PHE A 20 -9.64 3.85 -9.15
C PHE A 20 -11.07 4.38 -9.35
N LEU A 21 -11.36 5.58 -8.88
CA LEU A 21 -12.68 6.20 -9.03
C LEU A 21 -13.07 6.42 -10.49
N ARG A 22 -12.13 6.89 -11.32
CA ARG A 22 -12.34 7.09 -12.76
C ARG A 22 -12.71 5.79 -13.49
N ASN A 23 -12.21 4.66 -13.00
CA ASN A 23 -12.49 3.34 -13.56
C ASN A 23 -13.66 2.61 -12.87
N GLY A 24 -14.46 3.32 -12.07
CA GLY A 24 -15.69 2.80 -11.48
C GLY A 24 -15.51 1.96 -10.22
N HIS A 25 -14.32 2.00 -9.59
CA HIS A 25 -14.09 1.35 -8.30
C HIS A 25 -14.49 2.26 -7.15
N GLU A 26 -14.97 1.68 -6.08
CA GLU A 26 -15.15 2.37 -4.81
C GLU A 26 -13.82 2.40 -4.04
N VAL A 27 -13.59 3.47 -3.29
CA VAL A 27 -12.38 3.62 -2.47
C VAL A 27 -12.78 3.91 -1.04
N ILE A 28 -12.42 2.99 -0.14
CA ILE A 28 -12.51 3.17 1.31
C ILE A 28 -11.13 3.63 1.79
N THR A 29 -11.08 4.71 2.54
CA THR A 29 -9.86 5.20 3.15
C THR A 29 -9.81 4.80 4.62
N ALA A 30 -8.78 4.07 5.00
CA ALA A 30 -8.54 3.64 6.37
C ALA A 30 -7.28 4.28 6.94
N SER A 31 -7.26 4.50 8.24
CA SER A 31 -6.08 4.99 8.95
C SER A 31 -6.07 4.51 10.40
N SER A 32 -5.01 4.79 11.12
CA SER A 32 -4.89 4.53 12.57
C SER A 32 -5.68 5.53 13.43
N THR A 33 -6.39 6.45 12.80
CA THR A 33 -7.27 7.44 13.45
C THR A 33 -8.50 7.68 12.59
N LEU A 34 -9.63 8.01 13.23
CA LEU A 34 -10.82 8.54 12.54
C LEU A 34 -10.84 10.07 12.49
N LYS A 35 -9.85 10.72 13.11
CA LYS A 35 -9.64 12.16 12.97
C LYS A 35 -9.00 12.46 11.62
N GLU A 36 -9.03 13.73 11.23
CA GLU A 36 -8.38 14.21 10.01
C GLU A 36 -6.90 13.77 9.97
N SER A 37 -6.54 13.07 8.91
CA SER A 37 -5.17 12.70 8.57
C SER A 37 -4.58 13.78 7.65
N ILE A 38 -3.30 14.10 7.83
CA ILE A 38 -2.64 15.18 7.09
C ILE A 38 -1.44 14.62 6.33
N GLY A 39 -1.45 14.77 5.00
CA GLY A 39 -0.35 14.41 4.13
C GLY A 39 0.85 15.35 4.29
N ARG A 40 1.99 14.91 3.78
CA ARG A 40 3.26 15.66 3.83
C ARG A 40 3.14 17.08 3.26
N PHE A 41 2.36 17.24 2.21
CA PHE A 41 2.16 18.53 1.52
C PHE A 41 0.80 19.17 1.83
N GLY A 42 0.15 18.73 2.90
CA GLY A 42 -1.03 19.39 3.45
C GLY A 42 -2.37 18.83 2.99
N THR A 43 -2.41 17.76 2.22
CA THR A 43 -3.67 17.08 1.90
C THR A 43 -4.35 16.62 3.17
N LYS A 44 -5.61 17.02 3.35
CA LYS A 44 -6.43 16.67 4.52
C LYS A 44 -7.44 15.61 4.12
N VAL A 45 -7.48 14.52 4.87
CA VAL A 45 -8.36 13.38 4.63
C VAL A 45 -8.98 12.95 5.95
N THR A 46 -10.31 12.85 5.99
CA THR A 46 -10.99 12.18 7.10
C THR A 46 -11.18 10.72 6.71
N PRO A 47 -10.52 9.77 7.38
CA PRO A 47 -10.68 8.35 7.08
C PRO A 47 -12.11 7.87 7.30
N ASP A 48 -12.53 6.90 6.49
CA ASP A 48 -13.87 6.30 6.58
C ASP A 48 -13.93 5.27 7.71
N ILE A 49 -12.81 4.59 8.01
CA ILE A 49 -12.74 3.49 8.96
C ILE A 49 -11.36 3.43 9.63
N ASP A 50 -11.31 2.95 10.87
CA ASP A 50 -10.04 2.56 11.51
C ASP A 50 -9.52 1.28 10.83
N TYR A 51 -8.24 1.25 10.42
CA TYR A 51 -7.67 0.09 9.74
C TYR A 51 -7.74 -1.20 10.56
N LYS A 52 -7.86 -1.09 11.88
CA LYS A 52 -8.02 -2.23 12.79
C LYS A 52 -9.36 -2.93 12.66
N GLU A 53 -10.35 -2.23 12.12
CA GLU A 53 -11.71 -2.74 11.91
C GLU A 53 -11.90 -3.31 10.49
N LEU A 54 -10.92 -3.13 9.60
CA LEU A 54 -10.98 -3.70 8.25
C LEU A 54 -10.95 -5.23 8.29
N THR A 55 -11.86 -5.81 7.52
CA THR A 55 -11.86 -7.24 7.22
C THR A 55 -11.66 -7.47 5.72
N THR A 56 -11.26 -8.66 5.33
CA THR A 56 -11.05 -8.97 3.91
C THR A 56 -12.34 -9.02 3.08
N ASP A 57 -13.49 -8.98 3.73
CA ASP A 57 -14.80 -8.89 3.06
C ASP A 57 -15.11 -7.46 2.60
N ASP A 58 -14.41 -6.47 3.16
CA ASP A 58 -14.65 -5.05 2.87
C ASP A 58 -14.03 -4.57 1.56
N PHE A 59 -13.13 -5.36 0.94
CA PHE A 59 -12.37 -4.91 -0.24
C PHE A 59 -11.94 -6.05 -1.15
N ASP A 60 -11.59 -5.71 -2.39
CA ASP A 60 -10.96 -6.60 -3.36
C ASP A 60 -9.47 -6.33 -3.53
N ALA A 61 -9.03 -5.12 -3.21
CA ALA A 61 -7.63 -4.73 -3.17
C ALA A 61 -7.29 -3.95 -1.91
N LEU A 62 -6.17 -4.29 -1.29
CA LEU A 62 -5.57 -3.56 -0.17
C LEU A 62 -4.37 -2.75 -0.69
N VAL A 63 -4.37 -1.45 -0.41
CA VAL A 63 -3.32 -0.53 -0.84
C VAL A 63 -2.74 0.18 0.36
N PHE A 64 -1.45 -0.03 0.64
CA PHE A 64 -0.70 0.75 1.62
C PHE A 64 -0.02 1.93 0.95
N VAL A 65 -0.38 3.12 1.37
CA VAL A 65 0.18 4.39 0.88
C VAL A 65 1.49 4.70 1.59
N GLY A 66 2.46 5.22 0.86
CA GLY A 66 3.77 5.58 1.38
C GLY A 66 3.84 6.95 2.04
N GLY A 67 5.04 7.49 2.06
CA GLY A 67 5.41 8.67 2.85
C GLY A 67 6.02 8.26 4.18
N GLY A 68 6.71 9.19 4.83
CA GLY A 68 7.40 8.91 6.10
C GLY A 68 6.48 8.38 7.21
N GLY A 69 5.21 8.80 7.20
CA GLY A 69 4.20 8.33 8.16
C GLY A 69 3.87 6.85 8.07
N ALA A 70 4.12 6.20 6.93
CA ALA A 70 3.87 4.77 6.75
C ALA A 70 4.67 3.89 7.74
N SER A 71 5.73 4.43 8.33
CA SER A 71 6.52 3.74 9.36
C SER A 71 5.71 3.33 10.59
N GLU A 72 4.56 3.97 10.85
CA GLU A 72 3.65 3.56 11.93
C GLU A 72 3.14 2.14 11.76
N TYR A 73 3.12 1.62 10.53
CA TYR A 73 2.65 0.27 10.21
C TYR A 73 3.76 -0.77 10.05
N PHE A 74 5.03 -0.37 10.01
CA PHE A 74 6.15 -1.28 9.72
C PHE A 74 6.22 -2.47 10.67
N ASP A 75 5.98 -2.26 11.95
CA ASP A 75 6.02 -3.30 12.98
C ASP A 75 4.62 -3.63 13.54
N SER A 76 3.57 -3.20 12.86
CA SER A 76 2.19 -3.47 13.26
C SER A 76 1.79 -4.90 12.92
N SER A 77 1.62 -5.73 13.94
CA SER A 77 1.13 -7.11 13.78
C SER A 77 -0.27 -7.16 13.15
N LEU A 78 -1.10 -6.14 13.40
CA LEU A 78 -2.43 -6.01 12.79
C LEU A 78 -2.34 -5.71 11.30
N ALA A 79 -1.49 -4.77 10.89
CA ALA A 79 -1.27 -4.48 9.47
C ALA A 79 -0.70 -5.69 8.73
N HIS A 80 0.28 -6.38 9.32
CA HIS A 80 0.83 -7.62 8.76
C HIS A 80 -0.22 -8.72 8.66
N GLY A 81 -1.04 -8.89 9.70
CA GLY A 81 -2.13 -9.88 9.72
C GLY A 81 -3.15 -9.62 8.62
N LEU A 82 -3.61 -8.37 8.48
CA LEU A 82 -4.54 -7.95 7.44
C LEU A 82 -3.98 -8.22 6.03
N ALA A 83 -2.72 -7.86 5.79
CA ALA A 83 -2.07 -8.10 4.50
C ALA A 83 -1.96 -9.59 4.16
N ARG A 84 -1.54 -10.42 5.14
CA ARG A 84 -1.46 -11.88 4.94
C ARG A 84 -2.81 -12.52 4.71
N GLU A 85 -3.83 -12.10 5.46
CA GLU A 85 -5.19 -12.62 5.31
C GLU A 85 -5.79 -12.23 3.95
N ALA A 86 -5.61 -10.96 3.54
CA ALA A 86 -6.03 -10.49 2.23
C ALA A 86 -5.40 -11.33 1.10
N TYR A 87 -4.10 -11.57 1.16
CA TYR A 87 -3.41 -12.39 0.16
C TYR A 87 -3.94 -13.83 0.14
N ARG A 88 -4.12 -14.47 1.31
CA ARG A 88 -4.66 -15.84 1.41
C ARG A 88 -6.09 -15.94 0.87
N ASN A 89 -6.87 -14.89 1.04
CA ASN A 89 -8.27 -14.83 0.56
C ASN A 89 -8.38 -14.39 -0.91
N GLY A 90 -7.26 -14.38 -1.65
CA GLY A 90 -7.25 -14.10 -3.08
C GLY A 90 -7.36 -12.62 -3.43
N LYS A 91 -7.25 -11.72 -2.46
CA LYS A 91 -7.30 -10.27 -2.71
C LYS A 91 -5.97 -9.77 -3.27
N VAL A 92 -6.03 -8.67 -3.99
CA VAL A 92 -4.82 -7.94 -4.41
C VAL A 92 -4.23 -7.23 -3.20
N VAL A 93 -2.93 -7.39 -2.97
CA VAL A 93 -2.21 -6.70 -1.90
C VAL A 93 -1.13 -5.82 -2.50
N SER A 94 -1.13 -4.56 -2.16
CA SER A 94 -0.25 -3.59 -2.82
C SER A 94 0.30 -2.54 -1.86
N ALA A 95 1.46 -2.01 -2.20
CA ALA A 95 2.13 -0.98 -1.42
C ALA A 95 3.04 -0.13 -2.32
N ILE A 96 3.13 1.16 -2.03
CA ILE A 96 3.93 2.10 -2.82
C ILE A 96 4.93 2.87 -1.96
N CYS A 97 6.02 3.32 -2.56
CA CYS A 97 7.11 4.11 -1.98
C CYS A 97 7.83 3.32 -0.88
N ILE A 98 7.74 3.76 0.37
CA ILE A 98 8.34 3.04 1.51
C ILE A 98 7.41 1.96 2.09
N ALA A 99 6.13 2.00 1.74
CA ALA A 99 5.14 1.07 2.29
C ALA A 99 5.39 -0.43 1.95
N PRO A 100 6.07 -0.83 0.85
CA PRO A 100 6.43 -2.23 0.63
C PRO A 100 7.23 -2.87 1.77
N VAL A 101 7.88 -2.07 2.63
CA VAL A 101 8.52 -2.56 3.86
C VAL A 101 7.51 -3.26 4.77
N ILE A 102 6.26 -2.81 4.80
CA ILE A 102 5.17 -3.46 5.56
C ILE A 102 4.96 -4.89 5.04
N LEU A 103 4.89 -5.06 3.72
CA LEU A 103 4.68 -6.36 3.09
C LEU A 103 5.89 -7.28 3.27
N SER A 104 7.11 -6.72 3.22
CA SER A 104 8.34 -7.47 3.49
C SER A 104 8.34 -8.01 4.91
N LYS A 105 8.05 -7.17 5.90
CA LYS A 105 7.97 -7.57 7.31
C LYS A 105 6.81 -8.52 7.61
N ALA A 106 5.74 -8.46 6.82
CA ALA A 106 4.65 -9.43 6.87
C ALA A 106 5.02 -10.80 6.29
N GLY A 107 6.20 -10.95 5.66
CA GLY A 107 6.65 -12.19 5.04
C GLY A 107 6.06 -12.45 3.66
N LEU A 108 5.39 -11.47 3.06
CA LEU A 108 4.69 -11.63 1.77
C LEU A 108 5.60 -11.48 0.56
N LEU A 109 6.78 -10.91 0.72
CA LEU A 109 7.69 -10.65 -0.41
C LEU A 109 8.79 -11.69 -0.56
N GLN A 110 8.87 -12.69 0.31
CA GLN A 110 9.87 -13.74 0.21
C GLN A 110 9.76 -14.49 -1.12
N GLY A 111 10.85 -14.53 -1.88
CA GLY A 111 10.92 -15.19 -3.18
C GLY A 111 10.17 -14.46 -4.31
N LYS A 112 9.68 -13.24 -4.07
CA LYS A 112 8.92 -12.46 -5.05
C LYS A 112 9.71 -11.28 -5.58
N LYS A 113 9.48 -10.93 -6.83
CA LYS A 113 9.96 -9.67 -7.39
C LYS A 113 9.18 -8.51 -6.77
N ALA A 114 9.91 -7.51 -6.30
CA ALA A 114 9.31 -6.33 -5.68
C ALA A 114 10.19 -5.10 -5.88
N THR A 115 9.56 -3.95 -5.79
CA THR A 115 10.23 -2.66 -5.75
C THR A 115 9.80 -1.86 -4.53
N VAL A 116 10.54 -0.82 -4.22
CA VAL A 116 10.34 0.05 -3.07
C VAL A 116 11.09 1.36 -3.29
N PHE A 117 10.73 2.41 -2.58
CA PHE A 117 11.57 3.60 -2.49
C PHE A 117 12.99 3.21 -2.05
N PRO A 118 14.06 3.79 -2.62
CA PRO A 118 15.44 3.33 -2.40
C PRO A 118 15.82 3.10 -0.94
N ASP A 119 15.31 3.90 -0.01
CA ASP A 119 15.59 3.76 1.43
C ASP A 119 15.09 2.42 2.02
N GLY A 120 14.15 1.76 1.37
CA GLY A 120 13.60 0.47 1.80
C GLY A 120 14.24 -0.75 1.15
N GLU A 121 15.20 -0.58 0.25
CA GLU A 121 15.85 -1.69 -0.48
C GLU A 121 16.36 -2.78 0.46
N ASN A 122 17.12 -2.39 1.49
CA ASN A 122 17.67 -3.34 2.45
C ASN A 122 16.61 -4.12 3.21
N ASP A 123 15.47 -3.50 3.52
CA ASP A 123 14.37 -4.19 4.21
C ASP A 123 13.73 -5.24 3.31
N LEU A 124 13.57 -4.96 2.01
CA LEU A 124 13.07 -5.94 1.05
C LEU A 124 14.05 -7.12 0.88
N ILE A 125 15.33 -6.84 0.71
CA ILE A 125 16.37 -7.87 0.58
C ILE A 125 16.43 -8.75 1.82
N LYS A 126 16.40 -8.16 3.02
CA LYS A 126 16.35 -8.90 4.28
C LYS A 126 15.11 -9.78 4.40
N GLY A 127 13.99 -9.35 3.86
CA GLY A 127 12.74 -10.11 3.78
C GLY A 127 12.71 -11.18 2.69
N GLY A 128 13.81 -11.36 1.95
CA GLY A 128 13.94 -12.40 0.92
C GLY A 128 13.33 -12.03 -0.43
N ALA A 129 13.01 -10.77 -0.67
CA ALA A 129 12.52 -10.31 -1.96
C ALA A 129 13.63 -10.23 -3.00
N PHE A 130 13.26 -10.39 -4.27
CA PHE A 130 14.09 -10.02 -5.42
C PHE A 130 13.82 -8.55 -5.74
N TYR A 131 14.61 -7.65 -5.15
CA TYR A 131 14.50 -6.21 -5.41
C TYR A 131 14.94 -5.88 -6.82
N THR A 132 14.07 -5.21 -7.58
CA THR A 132 14.33 -4.90 -8.99
C THR A 132 14.71 -3.45 -9.25
N GLY A 133 14.30 -2.51 -8.38
CA GLY A 133 14.45 -1.08 -8.61
C GLY A 133 13.56 -0.50 -9.72
N ASN A 134 12.67 -1.29 -10.29
CA ASN A 134 11.72 -0.83 -11.31
C ASN A 134 10.66 0.11 -10.69
N PRO A 135 10.04 0.99 -11.50
CA PRO A 135 8.98 1.86 -11.00
C PRO A 135 7.80 1.10 -10.39
N VAL A 136 7.38 0.00 -11.03
CA VAL A 136 6.30 -0.88 -10.56
C VAL A 136 6.70 -2.32 -10.80
N GLU A 137 6.41 -3.19 -9.84
CA GLU A 137 6.54 -4.64 -9.96
C GLU A 137 5.21 -5.32 -9.64
N VAL A 138 4.94 -6.37 -10.39
CA VAL A 138 3.81 -7.27 -10.15
C VAL A 138 4.34 -8.69 -10.04
N ASP A 139 4.00 -9.36 -8.95
CA ASP A 139 4.30 -10.78 -8.76
C ASP A 139 3.07 -11.45 -8.13
N ASP A 140 2.38 -12.27 -8.92
CA ASP A 140 1.06 -12.81 -8.59
C ASP A 140 0.08 -11.65 -8.25
N ARG A 141 -0.60 -11.68 -7.13
CA ARG A 141 -1.53 -10.62 -6.68
C ARG A 141 -0.87 -9.55 -5.80
N ILE A 142 0.46 -9.46 -5.85
CA ILE A 142 1.20 -8.42 -5.13
C ILE A 142 1.68 -7.37 -6.12
N VAL A 143 1.39 -6.11 -5.84
CA VAL A 143 1.84 -4.97 -6.64
C VAL A 143 2.62 -4.01 -5.75
N THR A 144 3.83 -3.70 -6.16
CA THR A 144 4.69 -2.72 -5.47
C THR A 144 5.07 -1.58 -6.40
N GLY A 145 5.19 -0.38 -5.85
CA GLY A 145 5.63 0.82 -6.58
C GLY A 145 6.75 1.54 -5.82
N ASN A 146 7.64 2.24 -6.53
CA ASN A 146 8.84 2.81 -5.94
C ASN A 146 8.71 4.26 -5.47
N GLY A 147 7.59 4.92 -5.75
CA GLY A 147 7.43 6.31 -5.32
C GLY A 147 6.35 7.07 -6.07
N PRO A 148 6.24 8.39 -5.81
CA PRO A 148 5.13 9.20 -6.31
C PRO A 148 5.06 9.30 -7.84
N ASP A 149 6.17 9.26 -8.53
CA ASP A 149 6.18 9.31 -10.00
C ASP A 149 5.57 8.05 -10.62
N ALA A 150 5.59 6.93 -9.91
CA ALA A 150 5.00 5.67 -10.33
C ALA A 150 3.52 5.52 -9.94
N ALA A 151 2.93 6.46 -9.21
CA ALA A 151 1.63 6.29 -8.55
C ALA A 151 0.49 5.93 -9.51
N ARG A 152 0.42 6.55 -10.68
CA ARG A 152 -0.62 6.26 -11.68
C ARG A 152 -0.44 4.89 -12.33
N ASP A 153 0.77 4.53 -12.70
CA ASP A 153 1.07 3.21 -13.28
C ASP A 153 0.88 2.10 -12.24
N PHE A 154 1.24 2.35 -11.00
CA PHE A 154 0.95 1.47 -9.87
C PHE A 154 -0.56 1.19 -9.75
N ALA A 155 -1.40 2.23 -9.79
CA ALA A 155 -2.85 2.08 -9.74
C ALA A 155 -3.40 1.23 -10.89
N LYS A 156 -2.91 1.45 -12.12
CA LYS A 156 -3.29 0.64 -13.29
C LYS A 156 -2.94 -0.82 -13.09
N LYS A 157 -1.73 -1.11 -12.57
CA LYS A 157 -1.31 -2.49 -12.29
C LYS A 157 -2.13 -3.16 -11.20
N VAL A 158 -2.54 -2.42 -10.16
CA VAL A 158 -3.48 -2.92 -9.15
C VAL A 158 -4.81 -3.32 -9.81
N MET A 159 -5.40 -2.44 -10.64
CA MET A 159 -6.66 -2.73 -11.33
C MET A 159 -6.57 -3.92 -12.29
N GLU A 160 -5.43 -4.09 -12.97
CA GLU A 160 -5.20 -5.24 -13.84
C GLU A 160 -5.28 -6.58 -13.09
N GLN A 161 -4.95 -6.60 -11.80
CA GLN A 161 -5.02 -7.80 -10.96
C GLN A 161 -6.42 -8.07 -10.40
N LEU A 162 -7.36 -7.14 -10.51
CA LEU A 162 -8.75 -7.29 -10.05
C LEU A 162 -9.64 -8.07 -11.03
N LYS A 163 -9.12 -8.51 -12.13
CA LYS A 163 -9.85 -9.21 -13.21
C LYS A 163 -9.93 -10.70 -12.98
#